data_f6fc145ca10eb45eddce114da4f545eb
#
_entry.id   f6fc145ca10eb45eddce114da4f545eb
#
_cell.length_a   1.000
_cell.length_b   1.000
_cell.length_c   1.000
_cell.angle_alpha   90.00
_cell.angle_beta   90.00
_cell.angle_gamma   90.00
#
_symmetry.space_group_name_H-M   'P 1'
#
loop_
_entity.id
_entity.type
_entity.pdbx_description
1 polymer ?
#
loop_
_entity_poly.entity_id
_entity_poly.type
_entity_poly.pdbx_seq_one_letter_code
_entity_poly.pdbx_strand_id
1 'polypeptide(L)'
;MPVYRYPRAEDLSLPVGCALVGVELTDDAIELPRFRHPARAAYVFGSERMSLSGPLLDACAFVVKIPTRFSINVGMAGGIVLYDRLMSSGRYQRPVKVGGTPDRLPPAHEWGRPLARIARAQGR
;
A
#
# COMPACT_ATOMS: atom_id res chain seq x y z
N MET A 1 -2.82 17.20 11.84
CA MET A 1 -2.94 17.02 10.38
C MET A 1 -4.24 17.65 9.92
N PRO A 2 -4.23 18.58 8.95
CA PRO A 2 -5.47 19.20 8.50
C PRO A 2 -6.37 18.25 7.74
N VAL A 3 -7.67 18.39 7.91
CA VAL A 3 -8.68 17.58 7.20
C VAL A 3 -9.62 18.54 6.49
N TYR A 4 -9.80 18.33 5.20
CA TYR A 4 -10.69 19.13 4.39
C TYR A 4 -11.86 18.26 3.93
N ARG A 5 -13.07 18.83 3.93
CA ARG A 5 -14.27 18.10 3.51
C ARG A 5 -14.82 18.72 2.24
N TYR A 6 -15.12 17.90 1.28
CA TYR A 6 -15.71 18.34 0.02
C TYR A 6 -17.08 17.65 -0.12
N PRO A 7 -18.16 18.41 -0.30
CA PRO A 7 -19.50 17.83 -0.43
C PRO A 7 -19.67 16.95 -1.66
N ARG A 8 -18.96 17.28 -2.75
CA ARG A 8 -19.06 16.54 -4.01
C ARG A 8 -17.68 16.30 -4.59
N ALA A 9 -17.57 15.26 -5.41
CA ALA A 9 -16.32 14.95 -6.08
C ALA A 9 -15.82 16.11 -6.96
N GLU A 10 -16.73 16.84 -7.57
CA GLU A 10 -16.39 17.97 -8.44
C GLU A 10 -15.76 19.12 -7.66
N ASP A 11 -16.01 19.18 -6.37
CA ASP A 11 -15.45 20.24 -5.52
C ASP A 11 -14.01 19.95 -5.10
N LEU A 12 -13.51 18.75 -5.37
CA LEU A 12 -12.16 18.39 -4.99
C LEU A 12 -11.14 19.26 -5.72
N SER A 13 -10.30 19.90 -4.96
CA SER A 13 -9.25 20.77 -5.49
C SER A 13 -7.89 20.23 -5.10
N LEU A 14 -7.07 19.97 -6.08
CA LEU A 14 -5.71 19.46 -5.88
C LEU A 14 -4.69 20.52 -6.32
N PRO A 15 -3.49 20.49 -5.74
CA PRO A 15 -2.41 21.36 -6.22
C PRO A 15 -2.10 21.11 -7.69
N VAL A 16 -1.64 22.15 -8.37
CA VAL A 16 -1.27 22.04 -9.78
C VAL A 16 -0.15 20.99 -9.93
N GLY A 17 -0.31 20.12 -10.91
CA GLY A 17 0.68 19.05 -11.16
C GLY A 17 0.52 17.83 -10.27
N CYS A 18 -0.53 17.79 -9.46
CA CYS A 18 -0.81 16.63 -8.61
C CYS A 18 -1.71 15.67 -9.38
N ALA A 19 -1.26 14.44 -9.57
CA ALA A 19 -2.05 13.42 -10.23
C ALA A 19 -2.97 12.72 -9.23
N LEU A 20 -4.22 12.51 -9.60
CA LEU A 20 -5.15 11.75 -8.79
C LEU A 20 -5.03 10.27 -9.14
N VAL A 21 -4.73 9.47 -8.14
CA VAL A 21 -4.56 8.02 -8.30
C VAL A 21 -5.65 7.32 -7.51
N GLY A 22 -6.54 6.63 -8.19
CA GLY A 22 -7.59 5.85 -7.56
C GLY A 22 -7.07 4.49 -7.13
N VAL A 23 -7.48 4.04 -5.97
CA VAL A 23 -7.16 2.69 -5.50
C VAL A 23 -8.47 1.90 -5.47
N GLU A 24 -8.63 1.00 -6.42
CA GLU A 24 -9.86 0.25 -6.60
C GLU A 24 -9.57 -1.09 -7.28
N LEU A 25 -10.34 -2.11 -6.95
CA LEU A 25 -10.17 -3.43 -7.50
C LEU A 25 -10.97 -3.54 -8.78
N THR A 26 -10.52 -2.96 -9.86
CA THR A 26 -11.12 -3.06 -11.17
C THR A 26 -10.25 -3.92 -12.08
N ASP A 27 -10.85 -4.52 -13.11
CA ASP A 27 -10.12 -5.45 -13.97
C ASP A 27 -9.00 -4.79 -14.74
N ASP A 28 -9.18 -3.54 -15.11
CA ASP A 28 -8.23 -2.78 -15.90
C ASP A 28 -7.25 -1.95 -15.04
N ALA A 29 -7.34 -2.03 -13.73
CA ALA A 29 -6.43 -1.30 -12.86
C ALA A 29 -5.01 -1.85 -12.94
N ILE A 30 -4.06 -0.95 -12.81
CA ILE A 30 -2.64 -1.33 -12.79
C ILE A 30 -2.33 -1.99 -11.45
N GLU A 31 -1.69 -3.13 -11.47
CA GLU A 31 -1.27 -3.78 -10.23
C GLU A 31 -0.20 -2.94 -9.53
N LEU A 32 -0.37 -2.71 -8.24
CA LEU A 32 0.51 -1.84 -7.47
C LEU A 32 2.01 -2.17 -7.63
N PRO A 33 2.45 -3.43 -7.66
CA PRO A 33 3.87 -3.73 -7.85
C PRO A 33 4.44 -3.26 -9.19
N ARG A 34 3.58 -3.01 -10.18
CA ARG A 34 3.98 -2.53 -11.50
C ARG A 34 3.78 -1.04 -11.68
N PHE A 35 3.23 -0.37 -10.69
CA PHE A 35 2.89 1.03 -10.81
C PHE A 35 4.06 1.94 -10.48
N ARG A 36 4.32 2.89 -11.35
CA ARG A 36 5.29 3.93 -11.07
C ARG A 36 4.56 5.14 -10.51
N HIS A 37 4.83 5.44 -9.26
CA HIS A 37 4.17 6.55 -8.57
C HIS A 37 4.56 7.90 -9.16
N PRO A 38 3.59 8.78 -9.44
CA PRO A 38 3.89 10.15 -9.84
C PRO A 38 4.65 10.89 -8.75
N ALA A 39 5.47 11.85 -9.13
CA ALA A 39 6.22 12.66 -8.16
C ALA A 39 5.28 13.37 -7.18
N ARG A 40 4.14 13.86 -7.69
CA ARG A 40 3.10 14.46 -6.88
C ARG A 40 1.81 13.70 -7.13
N ALA A 41 1.25 13.15 -6.09
CA ALA A 41 0.05 12.33 -6.21
C ALA A 41 -0.87 12.52 -5.02
N ALA A 42 -2.15 12.45 -5.29
CA ALA A 42 -3.19 12.31 -4.28
C ALA A 42 -3.84 10.95 -4.51
N TYR A 43 -3.96 10.17 -3.46
CA TYR A 43 -4.55 8.84 -3.56
C TYR A 43 -5.97 8.88 -3.03
N VAL A 44 -6.90 8.32 -3.80
CA VAL A 44 -8.29 8.29 -3.40
C VAL A 44 -8.75 6.84 -3.24
N PHE A 45 -9.42 6.59 -2.14
CA PHE A 45 -9.92 5.27 -1.80
C PHE A 45 -11.43 5.33 -1.67
N GLY A 46 -12.10 4.26 -2.02
CA GLY A 46 -13.52 4.12 -1.76
C GLY A 46 -13.77 3.91 -0.27
N SER A 47 -15.03 4.06 0.13
CA SER A 47 -15.41 3.71 1.50
C SER A 47 -15.47 2.19 1.64
N GLU A 48 -15.54 1.72 2.89
CA GLU A 48 -15.63 0.28 3.13
C GLU A 48 -16.87 -0.35 2.51
N ARG A 49 -17.90 0.44 2.26
CA ARG A 49 -19.18 -0.07 1.76
C ARG A 49 -19.41 0.19 0.29
N MET A 50 -18.65 1.10 -0.31
CA MET A 50 -18.90 1.52 -1.68
C MET A 50 -17.59 1.71 -2.42
N SER A 51 -17.58 1.30 -3.66
CA SER A 51 -16.50 1.59 -4.59
C SER A 51 -16.45 3.08 -4.90
N LEU A 52 -15.36 3.51 -5.54
CA LEU A 52 -15.25 4.87 -6.01
C LEU A 52 -16.36 5.17 -7.03
N SER A 53 -16.93 6.34 -6.97
CA SER A 53 -17.97 6.73 -7.92
C SER A 53 -17.40 6.86 -9.34
N GLY A 54 -18.25 6.71 -10.33
CA GLY A 54 -17.85 6.86 -11.72
C GLY A 54 -17.18 8.19 -12.02
N PRO A 55 -17.74 9.33 -11.62
CA PRO A 55 -17.10 10.62 -11.82
C PRO A 55 -15.72 10.73 -11.19
N LEU A 56 -15.54 10.12 -10.02
CA LEU A 56 -14.26 10.16 -9.33
C LEU A 56 -13.24 9.27 -10.04
N LEU A 57 -13.65 8.10 -10.51
CA LEU A 57 -12.77 7.24 -11.30
C LEU A 57 -12.37 7.92 -12.62
N ASP A 58 -13.29 8.60 -13.26
CA ASP A 58 -13.00 9.33 -14.51
C ASP A 58 -12.01 10.46 -14.28
N ALA A 59 -12.01 11.06 -13.11
CA ALA A 59 -11.06 12.11 -12.75
C ALA A 59 -9.68 11.59 -12.43
N CYS A 60 -9.51 10.29 -12.18
CA CYS A 60 -8.22 9.72 -11.84
C CYS A 60 -7.32 9.65 -13.06
N ALA A 61 -6.07 10.07 -12.90
CA ALA A 61 -5.06 9.89 -13.92
C ALA A 61 -4.66 8.41 -14.04
N PHE A 62 -4.69 7.71 -12.93
CA PHE A 62 -4.37 6.28 -12.87
C PHE A 62 -5.28 5.60 -11.87
N VAL A 63 -5.59 4.34 -12.12
CA VAL A 63 -6.27 3.48 -11.15
C VAL A 63 -5.36 2.29 -10.88
N VAL A 64 -5.06 2.05 -9.61
CA VAL A 64 -4.20 0.96 -9.19
C VAL A 64 -4.97 0.00 -8.29
N LYS A 65 -4.53 -1.23 -8.27
CA LYS A 65 -5.11 -2.25 -7.39
C LYS A 65 -4.01 -2.98 -6.63
N ILE A 66 -4.32 -3.36 -5.43
CA ILE A 66 -3.51 -4.28 -4.68
C ILE A 66 -3.95 -5.67 -5.13
N PRO A 67 -3.03 -6.51 -5.66
CA PRO A 67 -3.42 -7.80 -6.21
C PRO A 67 -3.81 -8.77 -5.10
N THR A 68 -5.07 -8.75 -4.75
CA THR A 68 -5.68 -9.62 -3.75
C THR A 68 -6.97 -10.21 -4.31
N ARG A 69 -7.43 -11.28 -3.71
CA ARG A 69 -8.71 -11.87 -4.11
C ARG A 69 -9.91 -11.15 -3.51
N PHE A 70 -9.68 -10.38 -2.45
CA PHE A 70 -10.74 -9.70 -1.73
C PHE A 70 -10.39 -8.25 -1.55
N SER A 71 -11.41 -7.44 -1.33
CA SER A 71 -11.20 -6.08 -0.87
C SER A 71 -10.55 -6.11 0.50
N ILE A 72 -9.59 -5.24 0.72
CA ILE A 72 -8.95 -5.11 2.02
C ILE A 72 -9.40 -3.83 2.69
N ASN A 73 -9.25 -3.78 4.00
CA ASN A 73 -9.61 -2.60 4.78
C ASN A 73 -8.93 -1.35 4.20
N VAL A 74 -9.68 -0.28 4.13
CA VAL A 74 -9.21 0.97 3.52
C VAL A 74 -7.96 1.53 4.20
N GLY A 75 -7.88 1.46 5.51
CA GLY A 75 -6.69 1.91 6.23
C GLY A 75 -5.47 1.06 5.90
N MET A 76 -5.67 -0.24 5.81
CA MET A 76 -4.60 -1.16 5.44
C MET A 76 -4.18 -0.94 3.98
N ALA A 77 -5.12 -0.75 3.08
CA ALA A 77 -4.82 -0.43 1.69
C ALA A 77 -3.99 0.84 1.58
N GLY A 78 -4.36 1.86 2.34
CA GLY A 78 -3.61 3.12 2.39
C GLY A 78 -2.18 2.90 2.85
N GLY A 79 -1.99 2.12 3.91
CA GLY A 79 -0.66 1.79 4.39
C GLY A 79 0.19 1.06 3.36
N ILE A 80 -0.40 0.09 2.65
CA ILE A 80 0.30 -0.67 1.62
C ILE A 80 0.71 0.23 0.45
N VAL A 81 -0.18 1.08 -0.02
CA VAL A 81 0.11 1.99 -1.13
C VAL A 81 1.20 2.99 -0.74
N LEU A 82 1.14 3.55 0.46
CA LEU A 82 2.16 4.49 0.90
C LEU A 82 3.50 3.83 1.12
N TYR A 83 3.52 2.60 1.61
CA TYR A 83 4.76 1.84 1.74
C TYR A 83 5.38 1.58 0.37
N ASP A 84 4.57 1.13 -0.59
CA ASP A 84 5.06 0.91 -1.95
C ASP A 84 5.63 2.20 -2.56
N ARG A 85 4.94 3.32 -2.34
CA ARG A 85 5.44 4.61 -2.80
C ARG A 85 6.80 4.95 -2.19
N LEU A 86 6.94 4.80 -0.88
CA LEU A 86 8.20 5.11 -0.21
C LEU A 86 9.34 4.25 -0.74
N MET A 87 9.09 2.97 -0.91
CA MET A 87 10.11 2.04 -1.38
C MET A 87 10.46 2.26 -2.86
N SER A 88 9.48 2.71 -3.65
CA SER A 88 9.68 2.92 -5.09
C SER A 88 10.27 4.26 -5.43
N SER A 89 10.13 5.25 -4.56
CA SER A 89 10.55 6.61 -4.86
C SER A 89 12.08 6.84 -4.82
N GLY A 90 12.82 5.85 -4.40
CA GLY A 90 14.27 5.98 -4.26
C GLY A 90 14.72 6.82 -3.07
N ARG A 91 13.78 7.26 -2.26
CA ARG A 91 14.09 8.09 -1.11
C ARG A 91 14.84 7.33 -0.03
N TYR A 92 14.60 6.05 0.04
CA TYR A 92 15.32 5.16 0.93
C TYR A 92 16.09 4.15 0.10
N GLN A 93 17.34 3.94 0.44
CA GLN A 93 18.10 2.90 -0.22
C GLN A 93 17.42 1.57 0.08
N ARG A 94 17.19 0.80 -0.97
CA ARG A 94 16.71 -0.54 -0.75
C ARG A 94 17.79 -1.32 -0.03
N PRO A 95 17.54 -1.79 1.17
CA PRO A 95 18.51 -2.61 1.83
C PRO A 95 18.75 -3.88 1.03
N VAL A 96 19.94 -4.41 1.12
CA VAL A 96 20.20 -5.74 0.58
C VAL A 96 19.24 -6.69 1.29
N LYS A 97 18.49 -7.45 0.50
CA LYS A 97 17.57 -8.40 1.10
C LYS A 97 18.36 -9.52 1.75
N VAL A 98 18.06 -9.76 3.00
CA VAL A 98 18.67 -10.84 3.76
C VAL A 98 17.56 -11.74 4.28
N GLY A 99 17.91 -12.94 4.65
CA GLY A 99 16.93 -13.92 5.08
C GLY A 99 16.46 -14.76 3.91
N GLY A 100 15.28 -15.25 4.00
CA GLY A 100 14.70 -16.16 3.02
C GLY A 100 14.56 -17.54 3.63
N THR A 101 14.41 -18.55 2.78
CA THR A 101 14.30 -19.93 3.26
C THR A 101 15.66 -20.39 3.77
N PRO A 102 15.74 -20.80 5.00
CA PRO A 102 17.02 -21.28 5.53
C PRO A 102 17.40 -22.63 4.87
N ASP A 103 18.67 -22.93 4.86
CA ASP A 103 19.16 -24.17 4.28
C ASP A 103 18.52 -25.38 4.96
N ARG A 104 18.17 -25.24 6.18
CA ARG A 104 17.37 -26.23 6.90
C ARG A 104 16.38 -25.49 7.79
N LEU A 105 15.23 -26.10 7.96
CA LEU A 105 14.20 -25.49 8.76
C LEU A 105 14.61 -25.43 10.22
N PRO A 106 14.26 -24.35 10.90
CA PRO A 106 14.45 -24.29 12.35
C PRO A 106 13.52 -25.31 13.01
N PRO A 107 13.85 -25.72 14.24
CA PRO A 107 12.97 -26.61 14.97
C PRO A 107 11.59 -25.96 15.19
N ALA A 108 10.57 -26.78 15.27
CA ALA A 108 9.23 -26.30 15.53
C ALA A 108 9.18 -25.54 16.86
N HIS A 109 8.39 -24.49 16.86
CA HIS A 109 8.20 -23.73 18.08
C HIS A 109 7.40 -24.52 19.09
N GLU A 110 7.89 -24.56 20.32
CA GLU A 110 7.14 -25.17 21.42
C GLU A 110 6.37 -24.09 22.15
N TRP A 111 5.09 -24.36 22.39
CA TRP A 111 4.27 -23.40 23.09
C TRP A 111 4.78 -23.13 24.49
N GLY A 112 4.75 -21.88 24.88
CA GLY A 112 5.24 -21.48 26.18
C GLY A 112 6.72 -21.18 26.25
N ARG A 113 7.45 -21.43 25.18
CA ARG A 113 8.86 -21.06 25.15
C ARG A 113 9.09 -19.72 24.47
N PRO A 114 10.09 -18.98 24.89
CA PRO A 114 10.49 -17.79 24.16
C PRO A 114 10.87 -18.12 22.73
N LEU A 115 10.74 -17.16 21.84
CA LEU A 115 11.15 -17.36 20.48
C LEU A 115 12.66 -17.50 20.37
N ALA A 116 13.04 -18.17 19.33
CA ALA A 116 14.43 -18.53 19.15
C ALA A 116 15.43 -17.40 19.21
N ARG A 117 14.99 -16.24 18.89
CA ARG A 117 15.87 -15.15 18.93
C ARG A 117 16.50 -15.01 20.21
N ILE A 118 15.72 -15.31 21.12
CA ILE A 118 16.23 -15.14 22.38
C ILE A 118 17.33 -16.06 22.57
N ALA A 119 17.13 -17.18 22.06
CA ALA A 119 18.11 -18.15 22.25
C ALA A 119 19.42 -17.74 21.71
N ARG A 120 19.43 -17.04 20.69
CA ARG A 120 20.63 -16.81 20.15
C ARG A 120 21.35 -15.88 20.93
N ALA A 121 20.60 -15.19 21.54
CA ALA A 121 21.27 -14.29 22.31
C ALA A 121 22.23 -14.98 23.14
N GLN A 122 22.05 -16.19 23.33
CA GLN A 122 22.87 -16.75 24.12
C GLN A 122 23.96 -17.28 23.45
N GLY A 123 24.21 -17.24 22.85
CA GLY A 123 25.29 -17.79 22.42
C GLY A 123 26.04 -17.04 21.57
N ARG A 124 25.88 -16.58 21.65
CA ARG A 124 26.62 -16.33 21.02
C ARG A 124 26.87 -15.66 20.86
#